data_b3198b7290b1418a1d3c2bbb4bc75e10
#
_entry.id   b3198b7290b1418a1d3c2bbb4bc75e10
#
_cell.length_a   1.000
_cell.length_b   1.000
_cell.length_c   1.000
_cell.angle_alpha   90.00
_cell.angle_beta   90.00
_cell.angle_gamma   90.00
#
_symmetry.space_group_name_H-M   'P 1'
#
loop_
_entity.id
_entity.type
_entity.pdbx_description
1 polymer ?
#
loop_
_entity_poly.entity_id
_entity_poly.type
_entity_poly.pdbx_seq_one_letter_code
_entity_poly.pdbx_strand_id
1 'polypeptide(L)'
;SDRVKATGEVFTPTPLVIEMMQKMVESDPDVFAPGKTVIDPACGDGQFLVPVKWYKMLVHNMAEEDALNDIYGVDIMKDNADLCRKRLGGGHIYCDNMLDPQTKELQTLLGVGVNTLDDFFA
;
A
#
# COMPACT_ATOMS: atom_id res chain seq x y z
N SER A 1 -17.75 6.81 -12.50
CA SER A 1 -18.75 6.74 -11.43
C SER A 1 -19.03 8.14 -10.86
N ASP A 2 -20.14 8.29 -10.19
CA ASP A 2 -20.53 9.55 -9.56
C ASP A 2 -19.51 9.98 -8.52
N ARG A 3 -18.92 9.04 -7.84
CA ARG A 3 -17.89 9.30 -6.84
C ARG A 3 -16.64 9.92 -7.47
N VAL A 4 -16.17 9.41 -8.60
CA VAL A 4 -15.03 9.98 -9.31
C VAL A 4 -15.32 11.43 -9.70
N LYS A 5 -16.51 11.71 -10.21
CA LYS A 5 -16.93 13.07 -10.56
C LYS A 5 -17.05 13.99 -9.34
N ALA A 6 -17.55 13.46 -8.22
CA ALA A 6 -17.80 14.27 -7.02
C ALA A 6 -16.52 14.56 -6.22
N THR A 7 -15.58 13.63 -6.17
CA THR A 7 -14.39 13.73 -5.31
C THR A 7 -13.09 13.91 -6.06
N GLY A 8 -13.08 13.73 -7.39
CA GLY A 8 -11.87 13.76 -8.20
C GLY A 8 -11.01 12.52 -8.06
N GLU A 9 -11.53 11.45 -7.46
CA GLU A 9 -10.79 10.19 -7.34
C GLU A 9 -10.52 9.58 -8.70
N VAL A 10 -9.33 9.02 -8.87
CA VAL A 10 -8.93 8.29 -10.08
C VAL A 10 -8.36 6.94 -9.66
N PHE A 11 -8.95 5.86 -10.20
CA PHE A 11 -8.45 4.51 -9.98
C PHE A 11 -7.58 4.10 -11.16
N THR A 12 -6.42 3.48 -10.85
CA THR A 12 -5.53 2.96 -11.88
C THR A 12 -6.15 1.72 -12.53
N PRO A 13 -6.33 1.71 -13.87
CA PRO A 13 -6.86 0.52 -14.55
C PRO A 13 -5.96 -0.70 -14.38
N THR A 14 -6.56 -1.88 -14.26
CA THR A 14 -5.83 -3.14 -14.06
C THR A 14 -4.74 -3.41 -15.10
N PRO A 15 -4.95 -3.22 -16.42
CA PRO A 15 -3.88 -3.42 -17.40
C PRO A 15 -2.66 -2.54 -17.15
N LEU A 16 -2.87 -1.30 -16.72
CA LEU A 16 -1.78 -0.38 -16.39
C LEU A 16 -1.02 -0.84 -15.14
N VAL A 17 -1.73 -1.35 -14.14
CA VAL A 17 -1.11 -1.92 -12.93
C VAL A 17 -0.19 -3.09 -13.29
N ILE A 18 -0.64 -4.00 -14.13
CA ILE A 18 0.15 -5.15 -14.57
C ILE A 18 1.41 -4.67 -15.32
N GLU A 19 1.27 -3.69 -16.21
CA GLU A 19 2.41 -3.12 -16.93
C GLU A 19 3.42 -2.48 -15.97
N MET A 20 2.94 -1.73 -14.97
CA MET A 20 3.79 -1.12 -13.95
C MET A 20 4.57 -2.19 -13.16
N MET A 21 3.89 -3.26 -12.75
CA MET A 21 4.52 -4.36 -12.01
C MET A 21 5.58 -5.06 -12.86
N GLN A 22 5.31 -5.30 -14.13
CA GLN A 22 6.27 -5.91 -15.06
C GLN A 22 7.54 -5.06 -15.14
N LYS A 23 7.42 -3.75 -15.27
CA LYS A 23 8.57 -2.83 -15.31
C LYS A 23 9.34 -2.82 -13.98
N MET A 24 8.64 -2.85 -12.85
CA MET A 24 9.28 -2.91 -11.54
C MET A 24 10.10 -4.19 -11.38
N VAL A 25 9.57 -5.33 -11.80
CA VAL A 25 10.25 -6.62 -11.73
C VAL A 25 11.43 -6.69 -12.70
N GLU A 26 11.32 -6.08 -13.89
CA GLU A 26 12.44 -5.98 -14.83
C GLU A 26 13.61 -5.21 -14.23
N SER A 27 13.32 -4.12 -13.51
CA SER A 27 14.35 -3.30 -12.85
C SER A 27 14.95 -3.99 -11.62
N ASP A 28 14.11 -4.68 -10.85
CA ASP A 28 14.51 -5.41 -9.65
C ASP A 28 13.66 -6.68 -9.52
N PRO A 29 14.19 -7.85 -9.93
CA PRO A 29 13.44 -9.10 -9.84
C PRO A 29 13.00 -9.48 -8.42
N ASP A 30 13.63 -8.90 -7.39
CA ASP A 30 13.32 -9.16 -6.00
C ASP A 30 12.46 -8.07 -5.35
N VAL A 31 11.90 -7.15 -6.15
CA VAL A 31 11.12 -6.02 -5.61
C VAL A 31 9.95 -6.48 -4.74
N PHE A 32 9.33 -7.60 -5.08
CA PHE A 32 8.22 -8.19 -4.33
C PHE A 32 8.58 -9.46 -3.57
N ALA A 33 9.87 -9.71 -3.37
CA ALA A 33 10.35 -10.91 -2.66
C ALA A 33 9.92 -10.90 -1.19
N PRO A 34 10.01 -12.05 -0.49
CA PRO A 34 9.69 -12.11 0.94
C PRO A 34 10.45 -11.07 1.76
N GLY A 35 9.74 -10.36 2.62
CA GLY A 35 10.29 -9.32 3.46
C GLY A 35 10.44 -7.95 2.80
N LYS A 36 10.19 -7.86 1.49
CA LYS A 36 10.20 -6.59 0.77
C LYS A 36 8.87 -5.87 0.97
N THR A 37 8.91 -4.83 1.75
CA THR A 37 7.74 -4.02 2.07
C THR A 37 7.28 -3.20 0.87
N VAL A 38 5.98 -3.22 0.62
CA VAL A 38 5.34 -2.42 -0.42
C VAL A 38 4.34 -1.49 0.24
N ILE A 39 4.44 -0.20 -0.07
CA ILE A 39 3.48 0.79 0.42
C ILE A 39 2.84 1.52 -0.75
N ASP A 40 1.51 1.58 -0.75
CA ASP A 40 0.75 2.39 -1.69
C ASP A 40 0.16 3.60 -0.94
N PRO A 41 0.67 4.81 -1.20
CA PRO A 41 0.24 6.01 -0.46
C PRO A 41 -1.16 6.50 -0.82
N ALA A 42 -1.77 5.94 -1.85
CA ALA A 42 -3.13 6.25 -2.29
C ALA A 42 -3.77 4.95 -2.79
N CYS A 43 -3.98 4.01 -1.87
CA CYS A 43 -4.27 2.62 -2.24
C CYS A 43 -5.65 2.41 -2.89
N GLY A 44 -6.57 3.37 -2.76
CA GLY A 44 -7.92 3.22 -3.26
C GLY A 44 -8.57 1.95 -2.72
N ASP A 45 -9.18 1.19 -3.60
CA ASP A 45 -9.81 -0.09 -3.26
C ASP A 45 -8.87 -1.29 -3.39
N GLY A 46 -7.56 -1.06 -3.58
CA GLY A 46 -6.57 -2.12 -3.64
C GLY A 46 -6.19 -2.56 -5.05
N GLN A 47 -6.42 -1.73 -6.07
CA GLN A 47 -6.13 -2.11 -7.46
C GLN A 47 -4.66 -2.45 -7.71
N PHE A 48 -3.74 -1.81 -7.00
CA PHE A 48 -2.31 -2.16 -7.06
C PHE A 48 -1.94 -3.23 -6.04
N LEU A 49 -2.40 -3.08 -4.80
CA LEU A 49 -1.96 -3.97 -3.71
C LEU A 49 -2.48 -5.39 -3.83
N VAL A 50 -3.67 -5.59 -4.40
CA VAL A 50 -4.21 -6.96 -4.62
C VAL A 50 -3.33 -7.74 -5.60
N PRO A 51 -2.98 -7.21 -6.78
CA PRO A 51 -2.01 -7.88 -7.66
C PRO A 51 -0.64 -8.13 -7.02
N VAL A 52 -0.15 -7.20 -6.20
CA VAL A 52 1.12 -7.38 -5.46
C VAL A 52 1.04 -8.58 -4.54
N LYS A 53 -0.05 -8.72 -3.77
CA LYS A 53 -0.27 -9.88 -2.91
C LYS A 53 -0.19 -11.18 -3.71
N TRP A 54 -0.93 -11.25 -4.82
CA TRP A 54 -0.95 -12.45 -5.64
C TRP A 54 0.41 -12.75 -6.26
N TYR A 55 1.16 -11.72 -6.67
CA TYR A 55 2.53 -11.91 -7.16
C TYR A 55 3.43 -12.52 -6.08
N LYS A 56 3.39 -11.99 -4.87
CA LYS A 56 4.15 -12.53 -3.73
C LYS A 56 3.79 -14.00 -3.47
N MET A 57 2.52 -14.34 -3.53
CA MET A 57 2.06 -15.70 -3.27
C MET A 57 2.39 -16.66 -4.40
N LEU A 58 2.18 -16.27 -5.64
CA LEU A 58 2.28 -17.16 -6.80
C LEU A 58 3.70 -17.24 -7.37
N VAL A 59 4.44 -16.13 -7.39
CA VAL A 59 5.79 -16.10 -7.93
C VAL A 59 6.83 -16.38 -6.86
N HIS A 60 6.68 -15.76 -5.68
CA HIS A 60 7.62 -15.95 -4.57
C HIS A 60 7.18 -17.04 -3.59
N ASN A 61 6.11 -17.74 -3.88
CA ASN A 61 5.62 -18.88 -3.10
C ASN A 61 5.40 -18.54 -1.62
N MET A 62 4.93 -17.34 -1.35
CA MET A 62 4.66 -16.90 0.02
C MET A 62 3.29 -17.37 0.50
N ALA A 63 3.18 -17.67 1.79
CA ALA A 63 1.89 -17.83 2.44
C ALA A 63 1.14 -16.48 2.44
N GLU A 64 -0.19 -16.52 2.41
CA GLU A 64 -1.00 -15.30 2.41
C GLU A 64 -0.67 -14.37 3.57
N GLU A 65 -0.55 -14.91 4.78
CA GLU A 65 -0.21 -14.14 5.97
C GLU A 65 1.11 -13.38 5.83
N ASP A 66 2.13 -14.05 5.29
CA ASP A 66 3.44 -13.44 5.08
C ASP A 66 3.40 -12.36 4.00
N ALA A 67 2.68 -12.62 2.92
CA ALA A 67 2.50 -11.63 1.86
C ALA A 67 1.81 -10.38 2.39
N LEU A 68 0.73 -10.54 3.15
CA LEU A 68 -0.02 -9.43 3.73
C LEU A 68 0.80 -8.64 4.73
N ASN A 69 1.71 -9.28 5.45
CA ASN A 69 2.57 -8.60 6.40
C ASN A 69 3.55 -7.63 5.73
N ASP A 70 3.84 -7.82 4.44
CA ASP A 70 4.70 -6.94 3.66
C ASP A 70 3.94 -5.78 3.00
N ILE A 71 2.61 -5.75 3.09
CA ILE A 71 1.76 -4.83 2.32
C ILE A 71 1.18 -3.73 3.21
N TYR A 72 1.41 -2.49 2.79
CA TYR A 72 0.93 -1.28 3.44
C TYR A 72 0.18 -0.42 2.45
N GLY A 73 -0.93 0.14 2.89
CA GLY A 73 -1.73 1.05 2.05
C GLY A 73 -2.33 2.18 2.88
N VAL A 74 -2.48 3.32 2.25
CA VAL A 74 -3.10 4.50 2.87
C VAL A 74 -4.11 5.08 1.89
N ASP A 75 -5.28 5.43 2.38
CA ASP A 75 -6.27 6.18 1.61
C ASP A 75 -7.00 7.12 2.55
N ILE A 76 -7.26 8.34 2.06
CA ILE A 76 -7.95 9.36 2.86
C ILE A 76 -9.46 9.06 2.99
N MET A 77 -10.00 8.27 2.06
CA MET A 77 -11.41 7.90 2.05
C MET A 77 -11.61 6.60 2.82
N LYS A 78 -12.41 6.65 3.88
CA LYS A 78 -12.65 5.50 4.75
C LYS A 78 -13.21 4.29 3.99
N ASP A 79 -14.14 4.49 3.09
CA ASP A 79 -14.74 3.39 2.34
C ASP A 79 -13.75 2.73 1.38
N ASN A 80 -12.80 3.49 0.81
CA ASN A 80 -11.70 2.92 0.02
C ASN A 80 -10.79 2.06 0.90
N ALA A 81 -10.36 2.58 2.04
CA ALA A 81 -9.51 1.85 2.96
C ALA A 81 -10.19 0.55 3.43
N ASP A 82 -11.46 0.63 3.79
CA ASP A 82 -12.24 -0.54 4.23
C ASP A 82 -12.37 -1.58 3.11
N LEU A 83 -12.65 -1.13 1.88
CA LEU A 83 -12.78 -2.01 0.74
C LEU A 83 -11.42 -2.64 0.35
N CYS A 84 -10.36 -1.86 0.39
CA CYS A 84 -8.99 -2.34 0.15
C CYS A 84 -8.64 -3.47 1.13
N ARG A 85 -8.87 -3.25 2.41
CA ARG A 85 -8.61 -4.25 3.46
C ARG A 85 -9.43 -5.51 3.22
N LYS A 86 -10.69 -5.35 2.85
CA LYS A 86 -11.57 -6.48 2.56
C LYS A 86 -11.11 -7.27 1.34
N ARG A 87 -10.75 -6.59 0.27
CA ARG A 87 -10.29 -7.25 -0.97
C ARG A 87 -8.95 -7.95 -0.80
N LEU A 88 -8.05 -7.38 -0.01
CA LEU A 88 -6.78 -8.00 0.34
C LEU A 88 -6.95 -9.19 1.29
N GLY A 89 -7.93 -9.13 2.17
CA GLY A 89 -8.06 -10.10 3.27
C GLY A 89 -7.18 -9.77 4.46
N GLY A 90 -6.69 -8.55 4.56
CA GLY A 90 -5.82 -8.08 5.64
C GLY A 90 -4.82 -7.04 5.15
N GLY A 91 -3.61 -7.08 5.70
CA GLY A 91 -2.57 -6.08 5.41
C GLY A 91 -2.64 -4.88 6.36
N HIS A 92 -1.68 -3.98 6.20
CA HIS A 92 -1.58 -2.77 7.03
C HIS A 92 -2.21 -1.61 6.27
N ILE A 93 -3.52 -1.48 6.36
CA ILE A 93 -4.29 -0.48 5.61
C ILE A 93 -4.81 0.59 6.56
N TYR A 94 -4.49 1.85 6.25
CA TYR A 94 -4.83 2.99 7.09
C TYR A 94 -5.74 3.96 6.34
N CYS A 95 -6.78 4.44 7.01
CA CYS A 95 -7.56 5.59 6.56
C CYS A 95 -6.88 6.84 7.13
N ASP A 96 -6.07 7.50 6.31
CA ASP A 96 -5.24 8.61 6.80
C ASP A 96 -4.77 9.46 5.61
N ASN A 97 -4.12 10.56 5.92
CA ASN A 97 -3.47 11.43 4.95
C ASN A 97 -1.96 11.16 4.94
N MET A 98 -1.44 10.64 3.83
CA MET A 98 -0.04 10.30 3.70
C MET A 98 0.89 11.53 3.84
N LEU A 99 0.39 12.71 3.47
CA LEU A 99 1.15 13.95 3.55
C LEU A 99 1.16 14.57 4.95
N ASP A 100 0.20 14.18 5.80
CA ASP A 100 0.08 14.67 7.19
C ASP A 100 -0.57 13.57 8.04
N PRO A 101 0.18 12.48 8.35
CA PRO A 101 -0.38 11.33 9.04
C PRO A 101 -0.84 11.65 10.46
N GLN A 102 -2.03 11.20 10.80
CA GLN A 102 -2.61 11.35 12.14
C GLN A 102 -2.55 10.05 12.95
N THR A 103 -2.51 8.89 12.27
CA THR A 103 -2.40 7.59 12.91
C THR A 103 -0.99 7.39 13.44
N LYS A 104 -0.89 6.99 14.71
CA LYS A 104 0.41 6.80 15.37
C LYS A 104 1.27 5.75 14.66
N GLU A 105 0.68 4.64 14.25
CA GLU A 105 1.39 3.59 13.54
C GLU A 105 1.98 4.08 12.23
N LEU A 106 1.20 4.85 11.45
CA LEU A 106 1.67 5.40 10.19
C LEU A 106 2.75 6.44 10.43
N GLN A 107 2.61 7.29 11.44
CA GLN A 107 3.64 8.25 11.83
C GLN A 107 4.95 7.55 12.15
N THR A 108 4.90 6.46 12.90
CA THR A 108 6.08 5.67 13.26
C THR A 108 6.71 5.04 12.01
N LEU A 109 5.89 4.45 11.14
CA LEU A 109 6.37 3.82 9.91
C LEU A 109 7.12 4.81 9.01
N LEU A 110 6.61 6.03 8.89
CA LEU A 110 7.18 7.06 8.03
C LEU A 110 8.29 7.87 8.70
N GLY A 111 8.56 7.64 9.98
CA GLY A 111 9.57 8.41 10.73
C GLY A 111 9.15 9.82 11.07
N VAL A 112 7.87 10.18 10.93
CA VAL A 112 7.34 11.47 11.37
C VAL A 112 7.06 11.42 12.88
N GLY A 113 7.10 12.60 13.55
CA GLY A 113 7.02 12.65 15.00
C GLY A 113 8.39 12.77 15.67
N VAL A 114 9.48 12.62 14.89
CA VAL A 114 10.82 13.02 15.31
C VAL A 114 10.95 14.51 14.98
N ASN A 115 10.83 15.34 15.99
CA ASN A 115 10.73 16.79 15.79
C ASN A 115 12.08 17.51 15.74
N THR A 116 13.10 16.90 16.31
CA THR A 116 14.45 17.48 16.39
C THR A 116 15.49 16.39 16.23
N LEU A 117 16.75 16.82 16.02
CA LEU A 117 17.89 15.91 16.04
C LEU A 117 18.05 15.23 17.39
N ASP A 118 17.69 15.92 18.49
CA ASP A 118 17.75 15.35 19.83
C ASP A 118 16.80 14.17 19.97
N ASP A 119 15.58 14.26 19.43
CA ASP A 119 14.64 13.14 19.41
C ASP A 119 15.22 11.95 18.65
N PHE A 120 15.98 12.22 17.60
CA PHE A 120 16.61 11.22 16.77
C PHE A 120 17.71 10.47 17.50
N PHE A 121 18.44 11.16 18.36
CA PHE A 121 19.58 10.61 19.09
C PHE A 121 19.26 10.22 20.54
N ALA A 122 18.04 10.46 20.99
CA ALA A 122 17.59 10.04 22.30
C ALA A 122 17.34 8.52 22.37
#